data_3ce9893b8b46c06515f45c2b43ebbe02
#
_entry.id   3ce9893b8b46c06515f45c2b43ebbe02
#
_cell.length_a   1.000
_cell.length_b   1.000
_cell.length_c   1.000
_cell.angle_alpha   90.00
_cell.angle_beta   90.00
_cell.angle_gamma   90.00
#
_symmetry.space_group_name_H-M   'P 1'
#
loop_
_entity.id
_entity.type
_entity.pdbx_description
1 polymer ?
#
loop_
_entity_poly.entity_id
_entity_poly.type
_entity_poly.pdbx_seq_one_letter_code
_entity_poly.pdbx_strand_id
1 'polypeptide(L)'
;MKNIHIIWIVLSLMMIGCKKNVSLENGDVIMIDVAKDGYSQKEIILQDFMDVEYIALDSSDDFLCQGQVLAVGAKIIVVRNDIQDGDIYLFDRKKGTGIRKINRKGNGNEEYTIAYNVVLDEDNEELFVNDVMQNKIIVYDLSGNYKRHFSRYEKARI
;
A
#
# COMPACT_ATOMS: atom_id res chain seq x y z
N MET A 1 -19.08 12.90 74.12
CA MET A 1 -19.97 13.09 72.93
C MET A 1 -19.38 14.12 71.94
N LYS A 2 -18.38 14.89 72.33
CA LYS A 2 -17.82 15.96 71.48
C LYS A 2 -16.93 15.48 70.33
N ASN A 3 -16.41 14.26 70.42
CA ASN A 3 -15.48 13.72 69.42
C ASN A 3 -16.19 12.94 68.23
N ILE A 4 -17.45 12.62 68.41
CA ILE A 4 -18.21 11.88 67.42
C ILE A 4 -18.57 12.76 66.19
N HIS A 5 -18.78 14.05 66.43
CA HIS A 5 -19.04 15.04 65.36
C HIS A 5 -17.81 15.30 64.48
N ILE A 6 -16.62 15.23 65.07
CA ILE A 6 -15.37 15.42 64.34
C ILE A 6 -15.11 14.25 63.37
N ILE A 7 -15.45 13.03 63.81
CA ILE A 7 -15.34 11.82 62.96
C ILE A 7 -16.27 11.91 61.76
N TRP A 8 -17.52 12.39 61.96
CA TRP A 8 -18.48 12.56 60.86
C TRP A 8 -18.04 13.65 59.85
N ILE A 9 -17.42 14.72 60.32
CA ILE A 9 -16.90 15.80 59.45
C ILE A 9 -15.69 15.30 58.62
N VAL A 10 -14.81 14.51 59.20
CA VAL A 10 -13.67 13.94 58.51
C VAL A 10 -14.10 12.92 57.47
N LEU A 11 -15.13 12.12 57.77
CA LEU A 11 -15.67 11.12 56.86
C LEU A 11 -16.41 11.76 55.67
N SER A 12 -17.06 12.92 55.87
CA SER A 12 -17.73 13.64 54.75
C SER A 12 -16.76 14.35 53.81
N LEU A 13 -15.55 14.69 54.26
CA LEU A 13 -14.52 15.29 53.41
C LEU A 13 -13.81 14.28 52.45
N MET A 14 -13.93 12.98 52.74
CA MET A 14 -13.35 11.96 51.88
C MET A 14 -14.19 11.63 50.60
N MET A 15 -15.40 12.19 50.49
CA MET A 15 -16.28 11.97 49.35
C MET A 15 -16.13 13.00 48.21
N ILE A 16 -15.14 13.90 48.32
CA ILE A 16 -14.80 14.80 47.22
C ILE A 16 -13.86 14.02 46.28
N GLY A 17 -14.42 13.00 45.62
CA GLY A 17 -13.73 12.28 44.54
C GLY A 17 -13.44 13.25 43.42
N CYS A 18 -12.19 13.47 43.15
CA CYS A 18 -11.71 14.13 41.93
C CYS A 18 -12.39 13.48 40.71
N LYS A 19 -13.32 14.17 40.11
CA LYS A 19 -13.61 13.97 38.69
C LYS A 19 -12.37 14.42 37.95
N LYS A 20 -11.50 13.49 37.61
CA LYS A 20 -10.50 13.69 36.58
C LYS A 20 -11.28 13.91 35.26
N ASN A 21 -11.49 15.16 34.92
CA ASN A 21 -11.76 15.48 33.53
C ASN A 21 -10.50 15.09 32.76
N VAL A 22 -10.54 13.96 32.12
CA VAL A 22 -9.61 13.64 31.04
C VAL A 22 -10.01 14.59 29.91
N SER A 23 -9.41 15.77 29.88
CA SER A 23 -9.33 16.55 28.66
C SER A 23 -8.43 15.72 27.74
N LEU A 24 -9.04 15.00 26.80
CA LEU A 24 -8.38 14.55 25.61
C LEU A 24 -7.88 15.83 24.94
N GLU A 25 -6.57 16.05 24.99
CA GLU A 25 -5.92 17.05 24.14
C GLU A 25 -6.36 16.82 22.71
N ASN A 26 -6.78 17.90 22.09
CA ASN A 26 -7.35 17.99 20.75
C ASN A 26 -6.41 17.40 19.69
N GLY A 27 -6.49 16.11 19.44
CA GLY A 27 -6.42 15.60 18.12
C GLY A 27 -7.84 15.70 17.56
N ASP A 28 -8.05 16.39 16.47
CA ASP A 28 -9.35 16.55 15.82
C ASP A 28 -9.93 15.16 15.48
N VAL A 29 -10.59 14.55 16.46
CA VAL A 29 -11.37 13.34 16.21
C VAL A 29 -12.67 13.79 15.58
N ILE A 30 -12.77 13.61 14.28
CA ILE A 30 -14.02 13.82 13.55
C ILE A 30 -15.00 12.74 14.02
N MET A 31 -15.97 13.13 14.85
CA MET A 31 -17.07 12.24 15.23
C MET A 31 -18.10 12.23 14.11
N ILE A 32 -18.26 11.08 13.46
CA ILE A 32 -19.31 10.85 12.48
C ILE A 32 -20.49 10.21 13.22
N ASP A 33 -21.59 10.93 13.30
CA ASP A 33 -22.84 10.41 13.86
C ASP A 33 -23.56 9.57 12.80
N VAL A 34 -23.39 8.27 12.85
CA VAL A 34 -23.99 7.33 11.89
C VAL A 34 -25.53 7.20 12.03
N ALA A 35 -26.11 7.73 13.12
CA ALA A 35 -27.56 7.73 13.34
C ALA A 35 -28.25 8.99 12.78
N LYS A 36 -27.49 9.94 12.27
CA LYS A 36 -28.03 11.16 11.72
C LYS A 36 -28.58 10.91 10.32
N ASP A 37 -29.88 10.99 10.16
CA ASP A 37 -30.53 10.98 8.86
C ASP A 37 -30.21 12.29 8.11
N GLY A 38 -29.67 12.17 6.90
CA GLY A 38 -29.53 13.29 5.96
C GLY A 38 -28.20 14.06 6.05
N TYR A 39 -27.07 13.39 5.84
CA TYR A 39 -25.87 14.10 5.42
C TYR A 39 -26.07 14.69 4.03
N SER A 40 -25.73 15.98 3.87
CA SER A 40 -25.77 16.58 2.55
C SER A 40 -24.81 15.86 1.63
N GLN A 41 -25.32 15.34 0.52
CA GLN A 41 -24.48 14.80 -0.54
C GLN A 41 -23.78 15.99 -1.22
N LYS A 42 -22.44 15.94 -1.23
CA LYS A 42 -21.61 16.87 -1.98
C LYS A 42 -20.90 16.08 -3.07
N GLU A 43 -21.03 16.52 -4.29
CA GLU A 43 -20.19 16.03 -5.37
C GLU A 43 -18.75 16.47 -5.07
N ILE A 44 -17.83 15.51 -4.96
CA ILE A 44 -16.42 15.77 -4.70
C ILE A 44 -15.70 15.59 -6.03
N ILE A 45 -15.12 16.67 -6.52
CA ILE A 45 -14.23 16.64 -7.68
C ILE A 45 -12.82 16.38 -7.14
N LEU A 46 -12.15 15.36 -7.67
CA LEU A 46 -10.85 14.92 -7.18
C LEU A 46 -9.80 16.06 -7.19
N GLN A 47 -9.87 16.91 -8.20
CA GLN A 47 -9.00 18.08 -8.38
C GLN A 47 -9.15 19.15 -7.28
N ASP A 48 -10.24 19.12 -6.50
CA ASP A 48 -10.43 20.06 -5.37
C ASP A 48 -9.54 19.70 -4.18
N PHE A 49 -8.99 18.47 -4.15
CA PHE A 49 -8.27 17.93 -3.01
C PHE A 49 -6.84 17.50 -3.32
N MET A 50 -6.51 17.31 -4.61
CA MET A 50 -5.19 16.86 -5.03
C MET A 50 -4.89 17.28 -6.46
N ASP A 51 -3.60 17.39 -6.75
CA ASP A 51 -3.13 17.55 -8.12
C ASP A 51 -3.31 16.22 -8.86
N VAL A 52 -3.94 16.28 -10.04
CA VAL A 52 -4.18 15.10 -10.89
C VAL A 52 -3.39 15.26 -12.17
N GLU A 53 -2.50 14.32 -12.42
CA GLU A 53 -1.72 14.22 -13.63
C GLU A 53 -2.15 12.98 -14.44
N TYR A 54 -2.32 13.15 -15.74
CA TYR A 54 -2.61 12.06 -16.66
C TYR A 54 -1.37 11.79 -17.52
N ILE A 55 -0.85 10.58 -17.45
CA ILE A 55 0.30 10.15 -18.24
C ILE A 55 -0.20 9.17 -19.31
N ALA A 56 -0.16 9.59 -20.57
CA ALA A 56 -0.47 8.72 -21.69
C ALA A 56 0.70 7.73 -21.89
N LEU A 57 0.45 6.46 -21.73
CA LEU A 57 1.45 5.42 -21.97
C LEU A 57 1.57 5.13 -23.47
N ASP A 58 2.78 4.75 -23.90
CA ASP A 58 3.08 4.30 -25.24
C ASP A 58 2.15 3.14 -25.63
N SER A 59 1.53 3.26 -26.78
CA SER A 59 0.61 2.26 -27.35
C SER A 59 1.09 1.71 -28.71
N SER A 60 2.38 1.82 -28.98
CA SER A 60 2.99 1.13 -30.13
C SER A 60 2.88 -0.39 -29.98
N ASP A 61 3.03 -1.12 -31.07
CA ASP A 61 2.83 -2.58 -31.12
C ASP A 61 3.64 -3.33 -30.05
N ASP A 62 4.86 -2.83 -29.73
CA ASP A 62 5.73 -3.42 -28.72
C ASP A 62 5.30 -3.15 -27.28
N PHE A 63 4.52 -2.08 -27.05
CA PHE A 63 4.09 -1.61 -25.72
C PHE A 63 2.59 -1.56 -25.54
N LEU A 64 1.83 -2.10 -26.51
CA LEU A 64 0.38 -2.21 -26.36
C LEU A 64 0.03 -3.14 -25.21
N CYS A 65 -0.57 -2.59 -24.17
CA CYS A 65 -0.98 -3.34 -23.00
C CYS A 65 -2.36 -2.90 -22.50
N GLN A 66 -3.11 -3.83 -21.93
CA GLN A 66 -4.42 -3.61 -21.28
C GLN A 66 -4.35 -3.97 -19.79
N GLY A 67 -3.16 -3.84 -19.22
CA GLY A 67 -2.85 -4.40 -17.93
C GLY A 67 -3.13 -3.49 -16.75
N GLN A 68 -2.62 -3.92 -15.63
CA GLN A 68 -2.72 -3.24 -14.34
C GLN A 68 -1.40 -2.56 -13.99
N VAL A 69 -1.47 -1.28 -13.59
CA VAL A 69 -0.34 -0.60 -12.98
C VAL A 69 -0.08 -1.22 -11.60
N LEU A 70 1.10 -1.79 -11.41
CA LEU A 70 1.50 -2.44 -10.16
C LEU A 70 2.43 -1.59 -9.31
N ALA A 71 3.24 -0.74 -9.93
CA ALA A 71 4.12 0.17 -9.21
C ALA A 71 4.30 1.48 -9.97
N VAL A 72 4.42 2.57 -9.22
CA VAL A 72 4.75 3.90 -9.74
C VAL A 72 5.91 4.44 -8.90
N GLY A 73 7.10 4.42 -9.49
CA GLY A 73 8.30 4.97 -8.90
C GLY A 73 8.49 6.47 -9.22
N ALA A 74 9.65 7.02 -8.94
CA ALA A 74 10.01 8.39 -9.29
C ALA A 74 10.25 8.57 -10.79
N LYS A 75 10.76 7.55 -11.46
CA LYS A 75 11.16 7.56 -12.87
C LYS A 75 10.42 6.52 -13.73
N ILE A 76 9.94 5.44 -13.12
CA ILE A 76 9.43 4.26 -13.81
C ILE A 76 8.00 3.94 -13.37
N ILE A 77 7.14 3.61 -14.34
CA ILE A 77 5.84 2.98 -14.12
C ILE A 77 5.96 1.52 -14.54
N VAL A 78 5.51 0.61 -13.68
CA VAL A 78 5.47 -0.83 -13.95
C VAL A 78 4.04 -1.26 -14.21
N VAL A 79 3.81 -1.84 -15.37
CA VAL A 79 2.51 -2.39 -15.78
C VAL A 79 2.68 -3.88 -16.05
N ARG A 80 1.88 -4.71 -15.40
CA ARG A 80 1.70 -6.10 -15.81
C ARG A 80 0.55 -6.16 -16.79
N ASN A 81 0.72 -6.77 -17.92
CA ASN A 81 -0.36 -6.92 -18.91
C ASN A 81 -1.44 -7.86 -18.39
N ASP A 82 -1.54 -9.04 -18.91
CA ASP A 82 -2.40 -10.09 -18.36
C ASP A 82 -1.57 -11.00 -17.43
N ILE A 83 -2.21 -11.54 -16.41
CA ILE A 83 -1.57 -12.51 -15.53
C ILE A 83 -1.17 -13.79 -16.26
N GLN A 84 -1.85 -14.09 -17.36
CA GLN A 84 -1.66 -15.29 -18.14
C GLN A 84 -0.51 -15.18 -19.15
N ASP A 85 -0.25 -14.00 -19.72
CA ASP A 85 0.81 -13.83 -20.72
C ASP A 85 2.20 -13.66 -20.10
N GLY A 86 2.26 -13.13 -18.88
CA GLY A 86 3.49 -12.93 -18.14
C GLY A 86 4.26 -11.68 -18.54
N ASP A 87 3.70 -10.81 -19.37
CA ASP A 87 4.34 -9.59 -19.82
C ASP A 87 4.36 -8.51 -18.72
N ILE A 88 5.53 -7.97 -18.45
CA ILE A 88 5.78 -6.85 -17.55
C ILE A 88 6.37 -5.72 -18.38
N TYR A 89 5.73 -4.56 -18.35
CA TYR A 89 6.15 -3.38 -19.10
C TYR A 89 6.68 -2.32 -18.15
N LEU A 90 7.78 -1.70 -18.53
CA LEU A 90 8.37 -0.54 -17.87
C LEU A 90 8.20 0.68 -18.78
N PHE A 91 7.63 1.75 -18.21
CA PHE A 91 7.44 3.02 -18.90
C PHE A 91 8.16 4.15 -18.18
N ASP A 92 8.64 5.13 -18.93
CA ASP A 92 9.11 6.39 -18.35
C ASP A 92 7.96 7.15 -17.73
N ARG A 93 8.07 7.49 -16.45
CA ARG A 93 6.98 8.13 -15.70
C ARG A 93 6.62 9.51 -16.25
N LYS A 94 7.58 10.28 -16.75
CA LYS A 94 7.31 11.65 -17.20
C LYS A 94 6.76 11.70 -18.63
N LYS A 95 7.27 10.82 -19.49
CA LYS A 95 6.95 10.83 -20.91
C LYS A 95 5.90 9.79 -21.31
N GLY A 96 5.69 8.78 -20.48
CA GLY A 96 4.86 7.63 -20.81
C GLY A 96 5.47 6.71 -21.87
N THR A 97 6.70 6.98 -22.34
CA THR A 97 7.34 6.17 -23.39
C THR A 97 7.74 4.81 -22.85
N GLY A 98 7.59 3.77 -23.66
CA GLY A 98 8.04 2.43 -23.34
C GLY A 98 9.54 2.36 -23.16
N ILE A 99 10.00 1.77 -22.06
CA ILE A 99 11.44 1.53 -21.78
C ILE A 99 11.79 0.09 -22.09
N ARG A 100 11.01 -0.85 -21.55
CA ARG A 100 11.31 -2.28 -21.62
C ARG A 100 10.06 -3.12 -21.49
N LYS A 101 10.03 -4.21 -22.27
CA LYS A 101 9.13 -5.34 -22.07
C LYS A 101 9.95 -6.50 -21.52
N ILE A 102 9.51 -7.07 -20.42
CA ILE A 102 10.12 -8.22 -19.75
C ILE A 102 9.11 -9.35 -19.76
N ASN A 103 9.52 -10.51 -20.31
CA ASN A 103 8.77 -11.76 -20.17
C ASN A 103 9.75 -12.87 -19.82
N ARG A 104 9.59 -13.42 -18.63
CA ARG A 104 10.36 -14.55 -18.11
C ARG A 104 9.42 -15.66 -17.65
N LYS A 105 8.28 -15.80 -18.35
CA LYS A 105 7.32 -16.83 -18.02
C LYS A 105 7.86 -18.20 -18.34
N GLY A 106 7.85 -19.10 -17.37
CA GLY A 106 8.32 -20.48 -17.49
C GLY A 106 8.28 -21.20 -16.15
N ASN A 107 8.88 -22.40 -16.12
CA ASN A 107 8.91 -23.25 -14.93
C ASN A 107 10.31 -23.43 -14.34
N GLY A 108 11.30 -22.74 -14.87
CA GLY A 108 12.69 -22.79 -14.41
C GLY A 108 12.92 -22.02 -13.10
N ASN A 109 14.13 -22.20 -12.54
CA ASN A 109 14.48 -21.52 -11.29
C ASN A 109 14.56 -20.00 -11.43
N GLU A 110 14.87 -19.50 -12.61
CA GLU A 110 15.02 -18.09 -12.96
C GLU A 110 13.77 -17.52 -13.62
N GLU A 111 12.70 -18.31 -13.72
CA GLU A 111 11.47 -17.99 -14.42
C GLU A 111 10.30 -17.94 -13.44
N TYR A 112 9.27 -17.18 -13.77
CA TYR A 112 7.99 -17.19 -13.05
C TYR A 112 6.91 -17.89 -13.86
N THR A 113 6.10 -18.68 -13.21
CA THR A 113 4.90 -19.27 -13.80
C THR A 113 3.82 -18.20 -13.96
N ILE A 114 3.67 -17.36 -12.94
CA ILE A 114 2.71 -16.25 -12.88
C ILE A 114 3.38 -15.06 -12.20
N ALA A 115 3.40 -13.91 -12.88
CA ALA A 115 3.76 -12.64 -12.28
C ALA A 115 2.54 -12.09 -11.50
N TYR A 116 2.25 -12.66 -10.32
CA TYR A 116 1.07 -12.29 -9.56
C TYR A 116 1.11 -10.83 -9.10
N ASN A 117 2.23 -10.40 -8.57
CA ASN A 117 2.51 -9.03 -8.20
C ASN A 117 3.97 -8.68 -8.51
N VAL A 118 4.22 -7.42 -8.84
CA VAL A 118 5.56 -6.89 -9.12
C VAL A 118 5.79 -5.67 -8.26
N VAL A 119 6.91 -5.65 -7.56
CA VAL A 119 7.35 -4.51 -6.75
C VAL A 119 8.61 -3.94 -7.37
N LEU A 120 8.67 -2.63 -7.49
CA LEU A 120 9.81 -1.88 -8.01
C LEU A 120 10.65 -1.35 -6.85
N ASP A 121 11.93 -1.66 -6.84
CA ASP A 121 12.96 -0.98 -6.07
C ASP A 121 13.82 -0.16 -7.05
N GLU A 122 13.45 1.10 -7.18
CA GLU A 122 14.09 2.01 -8.16
C GLU A 122 15.53 2.36 -7.78
N ASP A 123 15.80 2.45 -6.47
CA ASP A 123 17.13 2.84 -5.96
C ASP A 123 18.17 1.75 -6.23
N ASN A 124 17.76 0.49 -6.17
CA ASN A 124 18.61 -0.67 -6.44
C ASN A 124 18.45 -1.21 -7.87
N GLU A 125 17.60 -0.59 -8.69
CA GLU A 125 17.28 -1.01 -10.05
C GLU A 125 16.81 -2.47 -10.11
N GLU A 126 15.88 -2.83 -9.22
CA GLU A 126 15.38 -4.20 -9.06
C GLU A 126 13.86 -4.30 -9.19
N LEU A 127 13.43 -5.41 -9.78
CA LEU A 127 12.05 -5.84 -9.85
C LEU A 127 11.87 -7.13 -9.06
N PHE A 128 10.98 -7.11 -8.08
CA PHE A 128 10.60 -8.28 -7.29
C PHE A 128 9.30 -8.86 -7.85
N VAL A 129 9.38 -9.99 -8.50
CA VAL A 129 8.23 -10.69 -9.07
C VAL A 129 7.77 -11.78 -8.13
N ASN A 130 6.54 -11.63 -7.62
CA ASN A 130 5.94 -12.62 -6.71
C ASN A 130 5.22 -13.72 -7.51
N ASP A 131 5.81 -14.90 -7.54
CA ASP A 131 5.21 -16.11 -8.10
C ASP A 131 4.55 -16.94 -7.00
N VAL A 132 3.23 -16.82 -6.90
CA VAL A 132 2.45 -17.56 -5.89
C VAL A 132 2.37 -19.05 -6.19
N MET A 133 2.49 -19.46 -7.46
CA MET A 133 2.38 -20.86 -7.86
C MET A 133 3.65 -21.65 -7.50
N GLN A 134 4.81 -21.03 -7.67
CA GLN A 134 6.09 -21.63 -7.30
C GLN A 134 6.53 -21.27 -5.87
N ASN A 135 5.70 -20.50 -5.16
CA ASN A 135 5.97 -20.09 -3.78
C ASN A 135 7.32 -19.36 -3.61
N LYS A 136 7.68 -18.52 -4.57
CA LYS A 136 8.94 -17.80 -4.58
C LYS A 136 8.75 -16.32 -4.98
N ILE A 137 9.71 -15.51 -4.59
CA ILE A 137 9.89 -14.13 -5.07
C ILE A 137 11.18 -14.14 -5.88
N ILE A 138 11.10 -13.74 -7.15
CA ILE A 138 12.23 -13.71 -8.06
C ILE A 138 12.63 -12.26 -8.26
N VAL A 139 13.92 -11.99 -8.25
CA VAL A 139 14.46 -10.63 -8.44
C VAL A 139 15.18 -10.57 -9.77
N TYR A 140 14.77 -9.60 -10.57
CA TYR A 140 15.40 -9.23 -11.82
C TYR A 140 15.98 -7.81 -11.74
N ASP A 141 16.94 -7.50 -12.61
CA ASP A 141 17.28 -6.11 -12.89
C ASP A 141 16.22 -5.47 -13.83
N LEU A 142 16.31 -4.16 -14.06
CA LEU A 142 15.38 -3.44 -14.95
C LEU A 142 15.52 -3.83 -16.43
N SER A 143 16.57 -4.58 -16.79
CA SER A 143 16.73 -5.19 -18.11
C SER A 143 16.08 -6.56 -18.23
N GLY A 144 15.58 -7.12 -17.12
CA GLY A 144 14.96 -8.43 -17.05
C GLY A 144 15.95 -9.58 -16.87
N ASN A 145 17.20 -9.30 -16.46
CA ASN A 145 18.16 -10.34 -16.12
C ASN A 145 17.92 -10.83 -14.70
N TYR A 146 17.98 -12.14 -14.53
CA TYR A 146 17.83 -12.78 -13.21
C TYR A 146 18.99 -12.38 -12.28
N LYS A 147 18.66 -12.03 -11.04
CA LYS A 147 19.64 -11.75 -9.97
C LYS A 147 19.64 -12.81 -8.89
N ARG A 148 18.47 -13.12 -8.32
CA ARG A 148 18.29 -14.07 -7.23
C ARG A 148 16.80 -14.40 -7.01
N HIS A 149 16.53 -15.36 -6.18
CA HIS A 149 15.16 -15.61 -5.69
C HIS A 149 15.16 -15.97 -4.21
N PHE A 150 13.98 -15.85 -3.59
CA PHE A 150 13.70 -16.21 -2.20
C PHE A 150 12.50 -17.16 -2.16
N SER A 151 12.50 -18.13 -1.25
CA SER A 151 11.28 -18.84 -0.90
C SER A 151 10.37 -17.93 -0.09
N ARG A 152 9.07 -17.91 -0.38
CA ARG A 152 8.08 -17.14 0.40
C ARG A 152 7.91 -17.64 1.82
N TYR A 153 8.16 -18.93 2.04
CA TYR A 153 8.10 -19.54 3.36
C TYR A 153 9.45 -20.19 3.66
N GLU A 154 10.26 -19.59 4.49
CA GLU A 154 11.24 -20.35 5.22
C GLU A 154 10.49 -21.30 6.15
N LYS A 155 10.67 -22.61 5.96
CA LYS A 155 10.29 -23.56 7.01
C LYS A 155 11.08 -23.16 8.24
N ALA A 156 10.39 -22.63 9.27
CA ALA A 156 11.01 -22.49 10.57
C ALA A 156 11.60 -23.88 10.90
N ARG A 157 12.92 -23.96 10.96
CA ARG A 157 13.60 -25.15 11.51
C ARG A 157 13.28 -25.12 12.99
N ILE A 158 12.28 -25.93 13.38
CA ILE A 158 12.01 -26.28 14.77
C ILE A 158 13.08 -27.26 15.20
#